data_b337a1396337adfd228dd9a8a0e20493
#
_entry.id   b337a1396337adfd228dd9a8a0e20493
#
_cell.length_a   1.000
_cell.length_b   1.000
_cell.length_c   1.000
_cell.angle_alpha   90.00
_cell.angle_beta   90.00
_cell.angle_gamma   90.00
#
_symmetry.space_group_name_H-M   'P 1'
#
loop_
_entity.id
_entity.type
_entity.pdbx_description
1 polymer ?
#
loop_
_entity_poly.entity_id
_entity_poly.type
_entity_poly.pdbx_seq_one_letter_code
_entity_poly.pdbx_strand_id
1 'polypeptide(L)'
;MLKKLKNSFIFICLISLLTGCVNQNQEVQTNEEVTIAATSVSITEILDQLDVPAKQVVGIPQSDSYSVPKKYKKATQLGNAMSPDMEKLSTLKPDLILSPNSLEGDLASKYEKIKISSSFLNLKSLSGMYKSIEELGKFFNKEKKAQKLIDDYTNYMISFREKYQNNVSPRVLILMGTAFTSHRHRTVVACM
;
A
#
# COMPACT_ATOMS: atom_id res chain seq x y z
N MET A 1 64.13 -18.44 31.41
CA MET A 1 62.68 -18.67 31.52
C MET A 1 61.77 -17.55 30.98
N LEU A 2 62.25 -16.30 30.84
CA LEU A 2 61.45 -15.18 30.38
C LEU A 2 61.10 -15.16 28.86
N LYS A 3 61.93 -15.79 27.98
CA LYS A 3 61.67 -15.79 26.52
C LYS A 3 60.46 -16.68 26.10
N LYS A 4 60.16 -17.72 26.84
CA LYS A 4 58.98 -18.61 26.55
C LYS A 4 57.64 -17.97 26.92
N LEU A 5 57.62 -17.06 27.91
CA LEU A 5 56.44 -16.38 28.35
C LEU A 5 56.00 -15.30 27.33
N LYS A 6 56.94 -14.64 26.66
CA LYS A 6 56.68 -13.58 25.69
C LYS A 6 56.03 -14.09 24.42
N ASN A 7 56.42 -15.29 23.97
CA ASN A 7 55.81 -15.90 22.77
C ASN A 7 54.39 -16.45 23.03
N SER A 8 54.12 -16.90 24.27
CA SER A 8 52.79 -17.36 24.66
C SER A 8 51.74 -16.24 24.73
N PHE A 9 52.21 -15.05 25.16
CA PHE A 9 51.30 -13.86 25.21
C PHE A 9 50.99 -13.30 23.83
N ILE A 10 51.93 -13.38 22.87
CA ILE A 10 51.69 -12.96 21.49
C ILE A 10 50.71 -13.91 20.79
N PHE A 11 50.77 -15.20 21.09
CA PHE A 11 49.86 -16.19 20.50
C PHE A 11 48.40 -16.07 21.02
N ILE A 12 48.22 -15.67 22.29
CA ILE A 12 46.91 -15.41 22.89
C ILE A 12 46.28 -14.12 22.31
N CYS A 13 47.06 -13.06 22.04
CA CYS A 13 46.59 -11.85 21.37
C CYS A 13 46.22 -12.05 19.89
N LEU A 14 46.81 -13.03 19.20
CA LEU A 14 46.52 -13.30 17.79
C LEU A 14 45.20 -14.09 17.61
N ILE A 15 44.78 -14.83 18.62
CA ILE A 15 43.54 -15.62 18.59
C ILE A 15 42.29 -14.74 18.87
N SER A 16 42.48 -13.61 19.56
CA SER A 16 41.35 -12.67 19.84
C SER A 16 40.98 -11.78 18.67
N LEU A 17 41.69 -11.80 17.54
CA LEU A 17 41.39 -11.04 16.33
C LEU A 17 40.51 -11.80 15.31
N LEU A 18 40.20 -13.06 15.56
CA LEU A 18 39.42 -13.90 14.64
C LEU A 18 37.93 -14.07 15.03
N THR A 19 37.48 -13.43 16.10
CA THR A 19 36.04 -13.46 16.52
C THR A 19 35.25 -12.23 16.11
N GLY A 20 35.65 -11.54 15.04
CA GLY A 20 35.06 -10.31 14.54
C GLY A 20 34.16 -10.47 13.31
N CYS A 21 33.55 -11.62 13.04
CA CYS A 21 32.41 -11.73 12.15
C CYS A 21 31.19 -12.14 12.94
N VAL A 22 30.70 -11.26 13.79
CA VAL A 22 29.30 -11.28 14.17
C VAL A 22 28.54 -10.88 12.92
N ASN A 23 27.98 -11.88 12.26
CA ASN A 23 26.93 -11.69 11.28
C ASN A 23 25.83 -10.91 12.00
N GLN A 24 25.84 -9.59 11.90
CA GLN A 24 24.65 -8.79 12.15
C GLN A 24 23.65 -9.23 11.08
N ASN A 25 22.92 -10.31 11.38
CA ASN A 25 21.58 -10.40 10.89
C ASN A 25 20.92 -9.10 11.37
N GLN A 26 20.89 -8.10 10.49
CA GLN A 26 19.86 -7.09 10.58
C GLN A 26 18.57 -7.91 10.54
N GLU A 27 18.00 -8.15 11.72
CA GLU A 27 16.60 -8.44 11.82
C GLU A 27 15.93 -7.31 11.05
N VAL A 28 15.49 -7.64 9.85
CA VAL A 28 14.55 -6.79 9.11
C VAL A 28 13.42 -6.62 10.10
N GLN A 29 13.33 -5.44 10.71
CA GLN A 29 12.22 -5.09 11.57
C GLN A 29 10.99 -5.32 10.72
N THR A 30 10.32 -6.42 10.99
CA THR A 30 9.05 -6.71 10.36
C THR A 30 8.12 -5.59 10.81
N ASN A 31 7.61 -4.78 9.87
CA ASN A 31 6.59 -3.77 10.14
C ASN A 31 5.26 -4.43 10.56
N GLU A 32 5.34 -5.48 11.40
CA GLU A 32 4.17 -6.23 11.88
C GLU A 32 3.30 -5.40 12.85
N GLU A 33 3.83 -4.35 13.40
CA GLU A 33 3.13 -3.49 14.38
C GLU A 33 2.55 -2.22 13.76
N VAL A 34 2.95 -1.84 12.52
CA VAL A 34 2.45 -0.62 11.89
C VAL A 34 0.95 -0.71 11.62
N THR A 35 0.19 0.24 12.14
CA THR A 35 -1.25 0.34 11.96
C THR A 35 -1.61 1.29 10.83
N ILE A 36 -2.60 0.91 10.02
CA ILE A 36 -2.96 1.60 8.79
C ILE A 36 -4.43 1.94 8.75
N ALA A 37 -4.72 3.15 8.30
CA ALA A 37 -6.05 3.56 7.87
C ALA A 37 -6.09 3.66 6.35
N ALA A 38 -6.85 2.79 5.70
CA ALA A 38 -7.10 2.84 4.26
C ALA A 38 -8.39 3.61 3.98
N THR A 39 -8.33 4.65 3.15
CA THR A 39 -9.49 5.52 2.90
C THR A 39 -10.27 5.18 1.64
N SER A 40 -9.84 4.18 0.86
CA SER A 40 -10.60 3.71 -0.32
C SER A 40 -10.70 2.19 -0.37
N VAL A 41 -11.78 1.68 -0.98
CA VAL A 41 -12.02 0.24 -1.14
C VAL A 41 -10.90 -0.39 -1.97
N SER A 42 -10.46 0.24 -3.06
CA SER A 42 -9.38 -0.29 -3.90
C SER A 42 -8.07 -0.48 -3.12
N ILE A 43 -7.75 0.42 -2.18
CA ILE A 43 -6.58 0.26 -1.31
C ILE A 43 -6.77 -0.94 -0.37
N THR A 44 -7.97 -1.11 0.23
CA THR A 44 -8.24 -2.27 1.09
C THR A 44 -8.16 -3.59 0.32
N GLU A 45 -8.54 -3.61 -0.95
CA GLU A 45 -8.40 -4.77 -1.82
C GLU A 45 -6.94 -5.10 -2.13
N ILE A 46 -6.10 -4.10 -2.43
CA ILE A 46 -4.66 -4.29 -2.61
C ILE A 46 -4.03 -4.84 -1.33
N LEU A 47 -4.35 -4.26 -0.17
CA LEU A 47 -3.85 -4.77 1.12
C LEU A 47 -4.29 -6.22 1.39
N ASP A 48 -5.50 -6.60 0.95
CA ASP A 48 -6.01 -7.96 1.06
C ASP A 48 -5.23 -8.93 0.17
N GLN A 49 -5.00 -8.57 -1.08
CA GLN A 49 -4.21 -9.36 -2.03
C GLN A 49 -2.75 -9.52 -1.59
N LEU A 50 -2.18 -8.50 -0.94
CA LEU A 50 -0.86 -8.58 -0.32
C LEU A 50 -0.85 -9.37 0.98
N ASP A 51 -2.01 -9.84 1.46
CA ASP A 51 -2.17 -10.56 2.71
C ASP A 51 -1.66 -9.78 3.93
N VAL A 52 -1.99 -8.49 3.96
CA VAL A 52 -1.72 -7.66 5.14
C VAL A 52 -2.64 -8.10 6.28
N PRO A 53 -2.11 -8.37 7.49
CA PRO A 53 -2.91 -8.85 8.61
C PRO A 53 -4.04 -7.92 9.01
N ALA A 54 -5.20 -8.48 9.40
CA ALA A 54 -6.36 -7.68 9.82
C ALA A 54 -6.06 -6.74 11.00
N LYS A 55 -5.16 -7.13 11.91
CA LYS A 55 -4.74 -6.33 13.06
C LYS A 55 -4.03 -5.02 12.67
N GLN A 56 -3.41 -4.98 11.48
CA GLN A 56 -2.72 -3.79 10.99
C GLN A 56 -3.66 -2.80 10.29
N VAL A 57 -4.80 -3.24 9.76
CA VAL A 57 -5.77 -2.36 9.10
C VAL A 57 -6.83 -1.94 10.12
N VAL A 58 -6.61 -0.81 10.76
CA VAL A 58 -7.45 -0.30 11.85
C VAL A 58 -8.57 0.62 11.38
N GLY A 59 -8.44 1.20 10.18
CA GLY A 59 -9.43 2.09 9.56
C GLY A 59 -9.74 1.68 8.12
N ILE A 60 -11.02 1.70 7.74
CA ILE A 60 -11.51 1.32 6.41
C ILE A 60 -12.54 2.34 5.90
N PRO A 61 -12.70 2.47 4.57
CA PRO A 61 -13.75 3.32 4.01
C PRO A 61 -15.13 2.68 4.20
N GLN A 62 -16.15 3.52 4.13
CA GLN A 62 -17.53 3.10 3.92
C GLN A 62 -17.93 3.33 2.45
N SER A 63 -18.55 2.35 1.84
CA SER A 63 -19.07 2.44 0.47
C SER A 63 -20.37 1.67 0.36
N ASP A 64 -21.37 2.28 -0.30
CA ASP A 64 -22.67 1.64 -0.59
C ASP A 64 -22.61 0.78 -1.86
N SER A 65 -21.64 1.04 -2.73
CA SER A 65 -21.50 0.38 -4.03
C SER A 65 -20.50 -0.78 -4.04
N TYR A 66 -19.54 -0.79 -3.12
CA TYR A 66 -18.44 -1.76 -3.09
C TYR A 66 -18.22 -2.29 -1.68
N SER A 67 -17.97 -3.59 -1.58
CA SER A 67 -17.69 -4.24 -0.30
C SER A 67 -16.22 -4.22 0.04
N VAL A 68 -15.89 -3.85 1.26
CA VAL A 68 -14.54 -4.03 1.83
C VAL A 68 -14.28 -5.52 2.07
N PRO A 69 -13.02 -6.02 1.89
CA PRO A 69 -12.66 -7.39 2.18
C PRO A 69 -13.12 -7.85 3.57
N LYS A 70 -13.64 -9.09 3.65
CA LYS A 70 -14.29 -9.61 4.87
C LYS A 70 -13.37 -9.55 6.10
N LYS A 71 -12.07 -9.79 5.92
CA LYS A 71 -11.11 -9.78 7.03
C LYS A 71 -10.95 -8.43 7.70
N TYR A 72 -11.23 -7.31 7.00
CA TYR A 72 -11.12 -5.96 7.55
C TYR A 72 -12.42 -5.38 8.09
N LYS A 73 -13.54 -6.11 8.02
CA LYS A 73 -14.88 -5.61 8.43
C LYS A 73 -14.98 -5.17 9.89
N LYS A 74 -14.04 -5.59 10.74
CA LYS A 74 -13.99 -5.19 12.16
C LYS A 74 -13.25 -3.87 12.39
N ALA A 75 -12.54 -3.35 11.38
CA ALA A 75 -11.85 -2.08 11.47
C ALA A 75 -12.84 -0.91 11.54
N THR A 76 -12.39 0.22 12.05
CA THR A 76 -13.21 1.43 12.20
C THR A 76 -13.61 1.98 10.84
N GLN A 77 -14.91 2.21 10.64
CA GLN A 77 -15.43 2.83 9.43
C GLN A 77 -15.16 4.33 9.44
N LEU A 78 -14.39 4.81 8.48
CA LEU A 78 -13.95 6.20 8.34
C LEU A 78 -14.89 7.06 7.48
N GLY A 79 -16.00 6.47 6.99
CA GLY A 79 -16.90 7.16 6.08
C GLY A 79 -16.44 7.15 4.62
N ASN A 80 -16.89 8.14 3.84
CA ASN A 80 -16.64 8.24 2.42
C ASN A 80 -15.17 8.58 2.13
N ALA A 81 -14.61 7.97 1.08
CA ALA A 81 -13.23 8.20 0.64
C ALA A 81 -12.90 9.68 0.33
N MET A 82 -13.85 10.43 -0.22
CA MET A 82 -13.67 11.85 -0.56
C MET A 82 -13.68 12.77 0.67
N SER A 83 -14.32 12.33 1.76
CA SER A 83 -14.43 13.07 3.01
C SER A 83 -14.35 12.10 4.19
N PRO A 84 -13.15 11.55 4.46
CA PRO A 84 -12.94 10.69 5.62
C PRO A 84 -13.19 11.45 6.91
N ASP A 85 -13.66 10.73 7.91
CA ASP A 85 -13.94 11.27 9.25
C ASP A 85 -12.62 11.57 9.98
N MET A 86 -12.25 12.86 10.02
CA MET A 86 -11.00 13.32 10.64
C MET A 86 -11.00 13.14 12.14
N GLU A 87 -12.16 13.18 12.80
CA GLU A 87 -12.27 12.95 14.23
C GLU A 87 -11.97 11.50 14.59
N LYS A 88 -12.57 10.56 13.82
CA LYS A 88 -12.25 9.13 13.96
C LYS A 88 -10.78 8.85 13.69
N LEU A 89 -10.20 9.42 12.62
CA LEU A 89 -8.77 9.27 12.33
C LEU A 89 -7.91 9.81 13.48
N SER A 90 -8.22 10.98 14.00
CA SER A 90 -7.50 11.58 15.12
C SER A 90 -7.59 10.75 16.40
N THR A 91 -8.73 10.09 16.64
CA THR A 91 -8.94 9.21 17.80
C THR A 91 -8.23 7.87 17.61
N LEU A 92 -8.32 7.30 16.38
CA LEU A 92 -7.75 6.00 16.02
C LEU A 92 -6.22 6.03 16.01
N LYS A 93 -5.63 7.18 15.62
CA LYS A 93 -4.18 7.43 15.55
C LYS A 93 -3.42 6.33 14.81
N PRO A 94 -3.80 6.00 13.57
CA PRO A 94 -3.01 5.07 12.79
C PRO A 94 -1.61 5.62 12.54
N ASP A 95 -0.61 4.75 12.38
CA ASP A 95 0.75 5.15 12.03
C ASP A 95 0.84 5.72 10.62
N LEU A 96 -0.03 5.24 9.71
CA LEU A 96 -0.06 5.66 8.31
C LEU A 96 -1.48 5.68 7.77
N ILE A 97 -1.82 6.77 7.06
CA ILE A 97 -3.03 6.86 6.24
C ILE A 97 -2.67 6.59 4.79
N LEU A 98 -3.38 5.65 4.15
CA LEU A 98 -3.27 5.37 2.72
C LEU A 98 -4.48 5.92 1.99
N SER A 99 -4.26 6.81 1.03
CA SER A 99 -5.31 7.47 0.23
C SER A 99 -4.99 7.43 -1.26
N PRO A 100 -5.99 7.51 -2.15
CA PRO A 100 -5.75 7.68 -3.58
C PRO A 100 -5.14 9.07 -3.88
N ASN A 101 -4.15 9.13 -4.77
CA ASN A 101 -3.51 10.40 -5.14
C ASN A 101 -4.45 11.39 -5.87
N SER A 102 -5.61 10.91 -6.35
CA SER A 102 -6.66 11.79 -6.89
C SER A 102 -7.25 12.74 -5.84
N LEU A 103 -7.11 12.42 -4.56
CA LEU A 103 -7.65 13.17 -3.43
C LEU A 103 -6.55 13.91 -2.63
N GLU A 104 -5.30 13.86 -3.08
CA GLU A 104 -4.16 14.46 -2.37
C GLU A 104 -4.35 15.95 -2.14
N GLY A 105 -4.78 16.71 -3.17
CA GLY A 105 -5.02 18.14 -3.06
C GLY A 105 -6.07 18.54 -2.02
N ASP A 106 -7.06 17.66 -1.79
CA ASP A 106 -8.17 17.91 -0.87
C ASP A 106 -7.91 17.41 0.56
N LEU A 107 -7.05 16.39 0.71
CA LEU A 107 -6.89 15.66 1.97
C LEU A 107 -5.53 15.85 2.64
N ALA A 108 -4.44 16.15 1.91
CA ALA A 108 -3.10 16.22 2.49
C ALA A 108 -3.03 17.21 3.67
N SER A 109 -3.52 18.43 3.48
CA SER A 109 -3.54 19.45 4.53
C SER A 109 -4.40 19.09 5.75
N LYS A 110 -5.42 18.24 5.55
CA LYS A 110 -6.29 17.78 6.65
C LYS A 110 -5.57 16.72 7.48
N TYR A 111 -4.80 15.82 6.84
CA TYR A 111 -4.00 14.80 7.54
C TYR A 111 -2.84 15.44 8.30
N GLU A 112 -2.18 16.46 7.73
CA GLU A 112 -1.17 17.24 8.43
C GLU A 112 -1.69 17.90 9.69
N LYS A 113 -2.90 18.49 9.64
CA LYS A 113 -3.53 19.13 10.82
C LYS A 113 -3.75 18.17 11.98
N ILE A 114 -4.08 16.90 11.69
CA ILE A 114 -4.23 15.87 12.73
C ILE A 114 -2.90 15.16 13.05
N LYS A 115 -1.79 15.58 12.42
CA LYS A 115 -0.42 15.09 12.65
C LYS A 115 -0.27 13.57 12.46
N ILE A 116 -0.92 13.01 11.45
CA ILE A 116 -0.79 11.61 11.08
C ILE A 116 -0.10 11.53 9.71
N SER A 117 0.89 10.66 9.59
CA SER A 117 1.60 10.42 8.34
C SER A 117 0.64 9.89 7.27
N SER A 118 0.77 10.35 6.03
CA SER A 118 -0.07 9.90 4.93
C SER A 118 0.75 9.60 3.68
N SER A 119 0.29 8.63 2.90
CA SER A 119 0.82 8.29 1.59
C SER A 119 -0.30 8.20 0.57
N PHE A 120 -0.07 8.79 -0.60
CA PHE A 120 -1.05 8.89 -1.67
C PHE A 120 -0.66 7.97 -2.83
N LEU A 121 -1.42 6.89 -2.99
CA LEU A 121 -1.16 5.84 -3.97
C LEU A 121 -1.66 6.25 -5.36
N ASN A 122 -0.83 6.06 -6.38
CA ASN A 122 -1.22 6.34 -7.76
C ASN A 122 -2.06 5.21 -8.34
N LEU A 123 -3.37 5.37 -8.29
CA LEU A 123 -4.34 4.41 -8.84
C LEU A 123 -4.99 4.92 -10.14
N LYS A 124 -4.47 6.00 -10.76
CA LYS A 124 -5.04 6.60 -12.00
C LYS A 124 -4.62 5.87 -13.27
N SER A 125 -3.58 5.08 -13.24
CA SER A 125 -3.07 4.31 -14.38
C SER A 125 -2.58 2.94 -13.94
N LEU A 126 -2.52 1.98 -14.87
CA LEU A 126 -1.98 0.64 -14.58
C LEU A 126 -0.53 0.70 -14.09
N SER A 127 0.31 1.49 -14.76
CA SER A 127 1.71 1.66 -14.34
C SER A 127 1.85 2.28 -12.96
N GLY A 128 1.02 3.27 -12.64
CA GLY A 128 0.97 3.87 -11.31
C GLY A 128 0.50 2.89 -10.24
N MET A 129 -0.53 2.10 -10.56
CA MET A 129 -1.04 1.06 -9.66
C MET A 129 0.03 -0.02 -9.40
N TYR A 130 0.73 -0.49 -10.44
CA TYR A 130 1.80 -1.48 -10.28
C TYR A 130 2.92 -0.98 -9.38
N LYS A 131 3.34 0.28 -9.58
CA LYS A 131 4.34 0.92 -8.71
C LYS A 131 3.84 1.01 -7.26
N SER A 132 2.59 1.40 -7.06
CA SER A 132 2.01 1.46 -5.71
C SER A 132 1.91 0.08 -5.05
N ILE A 133 1.58 -0.97 -5.79
CA ILE A 133 1.59 -2.36 -5.31
C ILE A 133 3.01 -2.80 -4.92
N GLU A 134 4.02 -2.47 -5.75
CA GLU A 134 5.42 -2.78 -5.45
C GLU A 134 5.90 -2.08 -4.18
N GLU A 135 5.60 -0.78 -4.04
CA GLU A 135 5.94 0.02 -2.86
C GLU A 135 5.29 -0.53 -1.58
N LEU A 136 4.01 -0.88 -1.64
CA LEU A 136 3.31 -1.54 -0.54
C LEU A 136 3.89 -2.93 -0.24
N GLY A 137 4.26 -3.69 -1.28
CA GLY A 137 4.93 -4.98 -1.11
C GLY A 137 6.23 -4.85 -0.32
N LYS A 138 7.06 -3.87 -0.65
CA LYS A 138 8.30 -3.57 0.09
C LYS A 138 8.01 -3.11 1.52
N PHE A 139 7.03 -2.23 1.68
CA PHE A 139 6.65 -1.70 3.00
C PHE A 139 6.19 -2.79 3.98
N PHE A 140 5.45 -3.79 3.48
CA PHE A 140 4.93 -4.89 4.30
C PHE A 140 5.79 -6.16 4.26
N ASN A 141 6.96 -6.16 3.62
CA ASN A 141 7.79 -7.35 3.37
C ASN A 141 6.99 -8.46 2.63
N LYS A 142 6.22 -8.06 1.62
CA LYS A 142 5.36 -8.92 0.79
C LYS A 142 5.71 -8.83 -0.70
N GLU A 143 6.99 -8.59 -1.04
CA GLU A 143 7.45 -8.32 -2.41
C GLU A 143 7.05 -9.45 -3.37
N LYS A 144 7.13 -10.71 -2.93
CA LYS A 144 6.73 -11.86 -3.75
C LYS A 144 5.23 -11.86 -4.08
N LYS A 145 4.39 -11.42 -3.13
CA LYS A 145 2.95 -11.30 -3.36
C LYS A 145 2.63 -10.11 -4.25
N ALA A 146 3.33 -9.00 -4.06
CA ALA A 146 3.22 -7.82 -4.91
C ALA A 146 3.58 -8.14 -6.37
N GLN A 147 4.70 -8.81 -6.59
CA GLN A 147 5.11 -9.23 -7.93
C GLN A 147 4.09 -10.17 -8.56
N LYS A 148 3.64 -11.20 -7.81
CA LYS A 148 2.61 -12.10 -8.32
C LYS A 148 1.33 -11.37 -8.71
N LEU A 149 0.88 -10.42 -7.90
CA LEU A 149 -0.32 -9.62 -8.19
C LEU A 149 -0.15 -8.79 -9.47
N ILE A 150 1.02 -8.17 -9.67
CA ILE A 150 1.35 -7.43 -10.89
C ILE A 150 1.37 -8.35 -12.10
N ASP A 151 1.98 -9.54 -11.98
CA ASP A 151 2.04 -10.54 -13.04
C ASP A 151 0.63 -11.04 -13.42
N ASP A 152 -0.22 -11.32 -12.44
CA ASP A 152 -1.61 -11.74 -12.65
C ASP A 152 -2.41 -10.68 -13.43
N TYR A 153 -2.30 -9.39 -13.07
CA TYR A 153 -2.92 -8.29 -13.82
C TYR A 153 -2.35 -8.17 -15.25
N THR A 154 -1.03 -8.26 -15.39
CA THR A 154 -0.36 -8.15 -16.68
C THR A 154 -0.80 -9.28 -17.63
N ASN A 155 -0.79 -10.51 -17.14
CA ASN A 155 -1.22 -11.68 -17.90
C ASN A 155 -2.70 -11.61 -18.30
N TYR A 156 -3.56 -11.12 -17.39
CA TYR A 156 -4.96 -10.88 -17.72
C TYR A 156 -5.11 -9.86 -18.85
N MET A 157 -4.39 -8.74 -18.81
CA MET A 157 -4.44 -7.72 -19.86
C MET A 157 -3.92 -8.23 -21.21
N ILE A 158 -2.87 -9.06 -21.19
CA ILE A 158 -2.34 -9.69 -22.40
C ILE A 158 -3.39 -10.63 -23.00
N SER A 159 -3.92 -11.54 -22.18
CA SER A 159 -4.93 -12.52 -22.64
C SER A 159 -6.21 -11.86 -23.15
N PHE A 160 -6.63 -10.76 -22.49
CA PHE A 160 -7.77 -9.96 -22.93
C PHE A 160 -7.50 -9.33 -24.30
N ARG A 161 -6.34 -8.74 -24.48
CA ARG A 161 -5.94 -8.13 -25.78
C ARG A 161 -5.89 -9.19 -26.90
N GLU A 162 -5.26 -10.33 -26.66
CA GLU A 162 -5.18 -11.42 -27.63
C GLU A 162 -6.56 -11.94 -28.02
N LYS A 163 -7.46 -12.11 -27.04
CA LYS A 163 -8.83 -12.58 -27.28
C LYS A 163 -9.65 -11.63 -28.16
N TYR A 164 -9.42 -10.33 -28.05
CA TYR A 164 -10.26 -9.32 -28.69
C TYR A 164 -9.53 -8.52 -29.79
N GLN A 165 -8.29 -8.83 -30.13
CA GLN A 165 -7.48 -8.08 -31.11
C GLN A 165 -8.12 -7.97 -32.49
N ASN A 166 -8.91 -8.98 -32.92
CA ASN A 166 -9.57 -9.04 -34.23
C ASN A 166 -11.02 -8.49 -34.17
N ASN A 167 -11.48 -8.03 -33.02
CA ASN A 167 -12.83 -7.49 -32.96
C ASN A 167 -12.86 -6.04 -33.44
N VAL A 168 -13.97 -5.67 -34.08
CA VAL A 168 -14.22 -4.28 -34.44
C VAL A 168 -14.27 -3.46 -33.13
N SER A 169 -13.43 -2.45 -33.04
CA SER A 169 -13.40 -1.56 -31.85
C SER A 169 -14.78 -0.90 -31.67
N PRO A 170 -15.48 -1.16 -30.56
CA PRO A 170 -16.77 -0.51 -30.32
C PRO A 170 -16.55 0.98 -30.05
N ARG A 171 -17.50 1.80 -30.46
CA ARG A 171 -17.57 3.20 -30.03
C ARG A 171 -18.17 3.21 -28.63
N VAL A 172 -17.39 3.65 -27.65
CA VAL A 172 -17.80 3.65 -26.24
C VAL A 172 -18.01 5.08 -25.74
N LEU A 173 -19.13 5.34 -25.11
CA LEU A 173 -19.43 6.58 -24.41
C LEU A 173 -19.50 6.30 -22.90
N ILE A 174 -18.61 6.88 -22.13
CA ILE A 174 -18.64 6.81 -20.66
C ILE A 174 -19.24 8.10 -20.12
N LEU A 175 -20.37 7.96 -19.42
CA LEU A 175 -21.02 9.09 -18.76
C LEU A 175 -20.77 8.99 -17.27
N MET A 176 -20.17 10.03 -16.69
CA MET A 176 -20.03 10.20 -15.25
C MET A 176 -20.93 11.34 -14.79
N GLY A 177 -21.76 11.06 -13.79
CA GLY A 177 -22.68 12.06 -13.23
C GLY A 177 -22.96 11.77 -11.77
N THR A 178 -23.16 12.83 -10.99
CA THR A 178 -23.70 12.73 -9.64
C THR A 178 -25.22 12.75 -9.69
N ALA A 179 -25.86 11.78 -9.06
CA ALA A 179 -27.34 11.61 -9.06
C ALA A 179 -28.10 12.76 -8.37
N PHE A 180 -27.43 13.77 -7.82
CA PHE A 180 -28.02 14.76 -6.91
C PHE A 180 -27.83 16.23 -7.28
N THR A 181 -27.71 16.59 -8.53
CA THR A 181 -27.96 18.00 -8.88
C THR A 181 -28.79 18.10 -10.13
N SER A 182 -29.98 18.67 -10.01
CA SER A 182 -30.89 18.98 -11.09
C SER A 182 -30.38 20.10 -12.02
N HIS A 183 -29.09 20.33 -12.13
CA HIS A 183 -28.46 21.26 -13.05
C HIS A 183 -27.40 20.59 -13.91
N ARG A 184 -27.80 20.29 -15.11
CA ARG A 184 -27.10 20.11 -16.38
C ARG A 184 -25.62 20.48 -16.40
N HIS A 185 -24.74 19.58 -15.95
CA HIS A 185 -23.40 19.46 -16.49
C HIS A 185 -23.05 17.97 -16.62
N ARG A 186 -23.34 17.43 -17.81
CA ARG A 186 -22.88 16.08 -18.19
C ARG A 186 -21.48 16.28 -18.79
N THR A 187 -20.46 15.85 -18.06
CA THR A 187 -19.13 15.75 -18.64
C THR A 187 -19.06 14.47 -19.47
N VAL A 188 -18.93 14.61 -20.77
CA VAL A 188 -18.70 13.51 -21.69
C VAL A 188 -17.21 13.34 -21.87
N VAL A 189 -16.65 12.23 -21.43
CA VAL A 189 -15.26 11.86 -21.73
C VAL A 189 -15.30 10.87 -22.87
N ALA A 190 -14.88 11.31 -24.05
CA ALA A 190 -14.67 10.43 -25.20
C ALA A 190 -13.24 9.88 -25.13
N CYS A 191 -13.09 8.58 -24.93
CA CYS A 191 -11.82 7.90 -25.17
C CYS A 191 -11.77 7.49 -26.66
N MET A 192 -10.84 8.11 -27.41
CA MET A 192 -10.45 7.63 -28.74
C MET A 192 -9.40 6.52 -28.63
#